data_29b2a3fb27025fed91ed1e1cd6539442
#
_entry.id   29b2a3fb27025fed91ed1e1cd6539442
#
_cell.length_a   1.000
_cell.length_b   1.000
_cell.length_c   1.000
_cell.angle_alpha   90.00
_cell.angle_beta   90.00
_cell.angle_gamma   90.00
#
_symmetry.space_group_name_H-M   'P 1'
#
loop_
_entity.id
_entity.type
_entity.pdbx_description
1 polymer ?
#
loop_
_entity_poly.entity_id
_entity_poly.type
_entity_poly.pdbx_seq_one_letter_code
_entity_poly.pdbx_strand_id
1 'polypeptide(L)'
;MAKTVKEERLRWVLPIANDEIKLVDVAKICPHSQRSLERWLAAYQNGGEQALEPKSTRPKTNPNETPLWLKQKILDIRKETSKCALKIHWDLEKKGFDIDARTVGKILKVEGLTRKYHTRKINYEYVRAELEPGEIVEVDVKYVPDDIEGKPYFQYTATDVAGRWRYLKAYGEQTSFNSVRFATEVQERAPFKIEAIKTDNHATFTNKYTGYAKSADPLQPRLHPLDIWCEQNEVTHYLIDRGKPAQNGTIERSHRSDQQTFYDRNTFKSFEHLQYRMRLWNMYYNDLEHCGLNGRTPNEFVRDYQLIKPPYVCA
;
A
#
# COMPACT_ATOMS: atom_id res chain seq x y z
N MET A 1 -12.17 -13.24 -46.97
CA MET A 1 -11.14 -13.76 -46.05
C MET A 1 -11.81 -14.46 -44.89
N ALA A 2 -11.33 -15.64 -44.48
CA ALA A 2 -11.84 -16.32 -43.30
C ALA A 2 -11.60 -15.44 -42.06
N LYS A 3 -12.64 -15.24 -41.22
CA LYS A 3 -12.57 -14.42 -40.01
C LYS A 3 -12.13 -15.21 -38.77
N THR A 4 -12.32 -16.53 -38.83
CA THR A 4 -11.99 -17.46 -37.74
C THR A 4 -11.15 -18.63 -38.22
N VAL A 5 -10.41 -19.30 -37.30
CA VAL A 5 -9.64 -20.50 -37.59
C VAL A 5 -10.56 -21.66 -38.08
N LYS A 6 -11.78 -21.73 -37.55
CA LYS A 6 -12.80 -22.69 -37.98
C LYS A 6 -13.18 -22.47 -39.45
N GLU A 7 -13.50 -21.22 -39.83
CA GLU A 7 -13.85 -20.87 -41.22
C GLU A 7 -12.69 -21.15 -42.19
N GLU A 8 -11.46 -20.89 -41.78
CA GLU A 8 -10.29 -21.19 -42.57
C GLU A 8 -10.14 -22.71 -42.83
N ARG A 9 -10.27 -23.52 -41.78
CA ARG A 9 -10.24 -24.99 -41.90
C ARG A 9 -11.38 -25.51 -42.75
N LEU A 10 -12.58 -25.00 -42.55
CA LEU A 10 -13.76 -25.38 -43.31
C LEU A 10 -13.58 -25.08 -44.80
N ARG A 11 -13.04 -23.93 -45.15
CA ARG A 11 -12.75 -23.53 -46.53
C ARG A 11 -11.91 -24.57 -47.27
N TRP A 12 -10.93 -25.19 -46.63
CA TRP A 12 -10.05 -26.19 -47.21
C TRP A 12 -10.62 -27.61 -47.18
N VAL A 13 -11.44 -27.92 -46.21
CA VAL A 13 -11.99 -29.28 -46.00
C VAL A 13 -13.27 -29.51 -46.81
N LEU A 14 -14.11 -28.49 -46.94
CA LEU A 14 -15.44 -28.63 -47.56
C LEU A 14 -15.38 -29.14 -48.99
N PRO A 15 -14.49 -28.62 -49.90
CA PRO A 15 -14.42 -29.14 -51.27
C PRO A 15 -13.90 -30.58 -51.33
N ILE A 16 -13.08 -31.02 -50.34
CA ILE A 16 -12.62 -32.40 -50.27
C ILE A 16 -13.70 -33.31 -49.76
N ALA A 17 -14.46 -32.86 -48.77
CA ALA A 17 -15.57 -33.63 -48.18
C ALA A 17 -16.75 -33.84 -49.13
N ASN A 18 -16.94 -32.89 -50.09
CA ASN A 18 -17.95 -32.95 -51.13
C ASN A 18 -17.47 -33.70 -52.42
N ASP A 19 -16.31 -34.32 -52.41
CA ASP A 19 -15.68 -34.98 -53.58
C ASP A 19 -15.48 -34.05 -54.79
N GLU A 20 -15.46 -32.72 -54.60
CA GLU A 20 -15.23 -31.75 -55.67
C GLU A 20 -13.77 -31.71 -56.13
N ILE A 21 -12.81 -31.88 -55.18
CA ILE A 21 -11.37 -31.81 -55.43
C ILE A 21 -10.68 -32.89 -54.59
N LYS A 22 -9.70 -33.57 -55.16
CA LYS A 22 -8.88 -34.57 -54.44
C LYS A 22 -7.98 -33.93 -53.42
N LEU A 23 -7.83 -34.54 -52.25
CA LEU A 23 -7.00 -34.04 -51.11
C LEU A 23 -5.57 -33.70 -51.56
N VAL A 24 -4.96 -34.52 -52.46
CA VAL A 24 -3.61 -34.32 -52.99
C VAL A 24 -3.50 -33.00 -53.77
N ASP A 25 -4.54 -32.59 -54.47
CA ASP A 25 -4.51 -31.38 -55.27
C ASP A 25 -4.75 -30.14 -54.38
N VAL A 26 -5.60 -30.24 -53.39
CA VAL A 26 -5.75 -29.18 -52.37
C VAL A 26 -4.46 -29.01 -51.57
N ALA A 27 -3.74 -30.07 -51.27
CA ALA A 27 -2.47 -30.02 -50.54
C ALA A 27 -1.36 -29.23 -51.30
N LYS A 28 -1.44 -29.10 -52.61
CA LYS A 28 -0.47 -28.34 -53.42
C LYS A 28 -0.67 -26.81 -53.31
N ILE A 29 -1.90 -26.37 -53.01
CA ILE A 29 -2.27 -24.94 -52.97
C ILE A 29 -2.56 -24.45 -51.55
N CYS A 30 -2.81 -25.35 -50.61
CA CYS A 30 -3.08 -25.04 -49.22
C CYS A 30 -1.78 -24.65 -48.46
N PRO A 31 -1.77 -23.59 -47.64
CA PRO A 31 -0.61 -23.22 -46.84
C PRO A 31 -0.32 -24.19 -45.70
N HIS A 32 -1.18 -25.17 -45.48
CA HIS A 32 -1.02 -26.17 -44.42
C HIS A 32 -0.56 -27.52 -44.98
N SER A 33 0.09 -28.34 -44.15
CA SER A 33 0.57 -29.67 -44.56
C SER A 33 -0.58 -30.62 -44.92
N GLN A 34 -0.34 -31.54 -45.83
CA GLN A 34 -1.30 -32.59 -46.19
C GLN A 34 -1.84 -33.36 -44.96
N ARG A 35 -0.98 -33.64 -44.01
CA ARG A 35 -1.36 -34.28 -42.74
C ARG A 35 -2.35 -33.45 -41.91
N SER A 36 -2.26 -32.14 -42.01
CA SER A 36 -3.23 -31.24 -41.36
C SER A 36 -4.61 -31.31 -42.02
N LEU A 37 -4.61 -31.36 -43.37
CA LEU A 37 -5.85 -31.53 -44.13
C LEU A 37 -6.51 -32.88 -43.84
N GLU A 38 -5.77 -33.97 -43.83
CA GLU A 38 -6.27 -35.29 -43.49
C GLU A 38 -6.91 -35.33 -42.09
N ARG A 39 -6.24 -34.73 -41.12
CA ARG A 39 -6.74 -34.64 -39.74
C ARG A 39 -8.01 -33.79 -39.65
N TRP A 40 -8.09 -32.68 -40.39
CA TRP A 40 -9.27 -31.81 -40.39
C TRP A 40 -10.43 -32.48 -41.14
N LEU A 41 -10.16 -33.19 -42.25
CA LEU A 41 -11.16 -33.95 -42.97
C LEU A 41 -11.77 -35.05 -42.10
N ALA A 42 -10.93 -35.84 -41.40
CA ALA A 42 -11.38 -36.85 -40.47
C ALA A 42 -12.20 -36.22 -39.31
N ALA A 43 -11.78 -35.09 -38.78
CA ALA A 43 -12.53 -34.37 -37.76
C ALA A 43 -13.91 -33.89 -38.26
N TYR A 44 -13.96 -33.38 -39.49
CA TYR A 44 -15.22 -32.91 -40.14
C TYR A 44 -16.17 -34.09 -40.38
N GLN A 45 -15.67 -35.22 -40.91
CA GLN A 45 -16.47 -36.43 -41.15
C GLN A 45 -17.06 -37.02 -39.87
N ASN A 46 -16.34 -36.97 -38.74
CA ASN A 46 -16.80 -37.50 -37.47
C ASN A 46 -17.69 -36.57 -36.62
N GLY A 47 -17.57 -35.25 -36.78
CA GLY A 47 -18.24 -34.32 -35.90
C GLY A 47 -18.70 -32.99 -36.57
N GLY A 48 -18.70 -32.96 -37.90
CA GLY A 48 -19.19 -31.82 -38.69
C GLY A 48 -18.31 -30.56 -38.46
N GLU A 49 -18.90 -29.42 -38.80
CA GLU A 49 -18.18 -28.13 -38.71
C GLU A 49 -17.69 -27.77 -37.33
N GLN A 50 -18.39 -28.19 -36.28
CA GLN A 50 -18.01 -27.88 -34.90
C GLN A 50 -16.70 -28.56 -34.47
N ALA A 51 -16.40 -29.72 -35.08
CA ALA A 51 -15.14 -30.45 -34.82
C ALA A 51 -13.89 -29.73 -35.37
N LEU A 52 -14.08 -28.73 -36.25
CA LEU A 52 -13.00 -27.91 -36.81
C LEU A 52 -12.59 -26.74 -35.89
N GLU A 53 -13.30 -26.50 -34.79
CA GLU A 53 -12.90 -25.52 -33.83
C GLU A 53 -11.54 -25.84 -33.20
N PRO A 54 -10.67 -24.84 -32.96
CA PRO A 54 -9.40 -25.09 -32.32
C PRO A 54 -9.62 -25.56 -30.88
N LYS A 55 -9.12 -26.73 -30.53
CA LYS A 55 -9.15 -27.22 -29.16
C LYS A 55 -8.17 -26.42 -28.32
N SER A 56 -8.54 -26.13 -27.08
CA SER A 56 -7.67 -25.46 -26.13
C SER A 56 -6.37 -26.26 -25.92
N THR A 57 -5.23 -25.62 -26.09
CA THR A 57 -3.91 -26.19 -25.81
C THR A 57 -3.52 -26.07 -24.34
N ARG A 58 -4.37 -25.46 -23.51
CA ARG A 58 -4.11 -25.30 -22.09
C ARG A 58 -4.07 -26.65 -21.38
N PRO A 59 -3.05 -26.93 -20.58
CA PRO A 59 -2.98 -28.14 -19.77
C PRO A 59 -4.25 -28.30 -18.91
N LYS A 60 -4.79 -29.49 -18.85
CA LYS A 60 -5.98 -29.82 -18.05
C LYS A 60 -5.67 -29.91 -16.56
N THR A 61 -4.42 -30.17 -16.21
CA THR A 61 -3.95 -30.30 -14.84
C THR A 61 -2.73 -29.40 -14.64
N ASN A 62 -2.60 -28.85 -13.45
CA ASN A 62 -1.42 -28.09 -13.04
C ASN A 62 -0.82 -28.78 -11.81
N PRO A 63 0.28 -29.56 -11.97
CA PRO A 63 0.89 -30.28 -10.85
C PRO A 63 1.41 -29.35 -9.75
N ASN A 64 1.70 -28.09 -10.08
CA ASN A 64 2.17 -27.07 -9.13
C ASN A 64 1.02 -26.19 -8.61
N GLU A 65 -0.22 -26.67 -8.65
CA GLU A 65 -1.34 -25.89 -8.13
C GLU A 65 -1.27 -25.79 -6.60
N THR A 66 -1.44 -24.57 -6.11
CA THR A 66 -1.49 -24.31 -4.66
C THR A 66 -2.61 -25.15 -4.01
N PRO A 67 -2.34 -25.94 -2.96
CA PRO A 67 -3.32 -26.76 -2.28
C PRO A 67 -4.53 -25.95 -1.80
N LEU A 68 -5.72 -26.53 -1.85
CA LEU A 68 -6.97 -25.87 -1.51
C LEU A 68 -6.97 -25.30 -0.08
N TRP A 69 -6.45 -26.06 0.88
CA TRP A 69 -6.34 -25.63 2.27
C TRP A 69 -5.47 -24.38 2.45
N LEU A 70 -4.39 -24.25 1.65
CA LEU A 70 -3.51 -23.07 1.69
C LEU A 70 -4.18 -21.85 1.03
N LYS A 71 -4.94 -22.08 -0.08
CA LYS A 71 -5.77 -21.03 -0.69
C LYS A 71 -6.79 -20.51 0.33
N GLN A 72 -7.49 -21.41 1.03
CA GLN A 72 -8.46 -21.02 2.04
C GLN A 72 -7.81 -20.19 3.16
N LYS A 73 -6.66 -20.61 3.67
CA LYS A 73 -5.90 -19.88 4.70
C LYS A 73 -5.52 -18.46 4.25
N ILE A 74 -5.12 -18.28 2.98
CA ILE A 74 -4.85 -16.97 2.40
C ILE A 74 -6.09 -16.09 2.41
N LEU A 75 -7.25 -16.65 2.03
CA LEU A 75 -8.52 -15.93 1.98
C LEU A 75 -8.98 -15.52 3.39
N ASP A 76 -8.82 -16.39 4.37
CA ASP A 76 -9.18 -16.11 5.76
C ASP A 76 -8.32 -14.97 6.32
N ILE A 77 -6.98 -15.05 6.18
CA ILE A 77 -6.08 -13.95 6.58
C ILE A 77 -6.49 -12.64 5.89
N ARG A 78 -6.82 -12.68 4.58
CA ARG A 78 -7.24 -11.49 3.85
C ARG A 78 -8.53 -10.89 4.38
N LYS A 79 -9.53 -11.72 4.68
CA LYS A 79 -10.84 -11.28 5.20
C LYS A 79 -10.71 -10.70 6.61
N GLU A 80 -9.96 -11.34 7.46
CA GLU A 80 -9.75 -10.93 8.86
C GLU A 80 -8.90 -9.65 8.98
N THR A 81 -7.78 -9.59 8.25
CA THR A 81 -6.76 -8.56 8.46
C THR A 81 -6.71 -7.48 7.38
N SER A 82 -7.33 -7.72 6.22
CA SER A 82 -7.20 -6.87 5.01
C SER A 82 -5.77 -6.64 4.52
N LYS A 83 -4.80 -7.46 4.94
CA LYS A 83 -3.41 -7.39 4.51
C LYS A 83 -3.29 -7.56 2.99
N CYS A 84 -2.33 -6.86 2.35
CA CYS A 84 -2.02 -7.04 0.93
C CYS A 84 -1.29 -8.39 0.70
N ALA A 85 -1.21 -8.82 -0.57
CA ALA A 85 -0.59 -10.09 -0.94
C ALA A 85 0.83 -10.28 -0.39
N LEU A 86 1.64 -9.21 -0.41
CA LEU A 86 3.01 -9.23 0.10
C LEU A 86 3.06 -9.44 1.63
N LYS A 87 2.19 -8.77 2.39
CA LYS A 87 2.10 -8.96 3.83
C LYS A 87 1.59 -10.36 4.22
N ILE A 88 0.66 -10.91 3.43
CA ILE A 88 0.18 -12.29 3.62
C ILE A 88 1.30 -13.30 3.32
N HIS A 89 2.11 -13.06 2.28
CA HIS A 89 3.29 -13.88 1.98
C HIS A 89 4.24 -13.92 3.20
N TRP A 90 4.63 -12.77 3.76
CA TRP A 90 5.50 -12.72 4.94
C TRP A 90 4.90 -13.40 6.18
N ASP A 91 3.58 -13.25 6.41
CA ASP A 91 2.89 -13.96 7.51
C ASP A 91 2.96 -15.48 7.33
N LEU A 92 2.85 -15.95 6.09
CA LEU A 92 2.91 -17.38 5.77
C LEU A 92 4.34 -17.91 5.84
N GLU A 93 5.31 -17.15 5.36
CA GLU A 93 6.73 -17.45 5.44
C GLU A 93 7.21 -17.59 6.89
N LYS A 94 6.84 -16.64 7.77
CA LYS A 94 7.11 -16.73 9.23
C LYS A 94 6.49 -17.98 9.88
N LYS A 95 5.41 -18.53 9.31
CA LYS A 95 4.75 -19.76 9.74
C LYS A 95 5.27 -21.02 9.04
N GLY A 96 6.36 -20.91 8.25
CA GLY A 96 7.00 -22.01 7.56
C GLY A 96 6.29 -22.46 6.26
N PHE A 97 5.41 -21.64 5.68
CA PHE A 97 4.76 -21.94 4.40
C PHE A 97 5.48 -21.23 3.26
N ASP A 98 6.06 -22.00 2.34
CA ASP A 98 6.69 -21.45 1.14
C ASP A 98 5.64 -21.21 0.06
N ILE A 99 5.29 -19.95 -0.17
CA ILE A 99 4.39 -19.50 -1.24
C ILE A 99 4.77 -18.12 -1.70
N ASP A 100 5.03 -17.95 -2.99
CA ASP A 100 5.41 -16.68 -3.59
C ASP A 100 4.29 -15.62 -3.50
N ALA A 101 4.66 -14.35 -3.23
CA ALA A 101 3.73 -13.23 -3.11
C ALA A 101 2.88 -13.00 -4.37
N ARG A 102 3.41 -13.32 -5.58
CA ARG A 102 2.64 -13.24 -6.84
C ARG A 102 1.55 -14.29 -6.89
N THR A 103 1.82 -15.48 -6.34
CA THR A 103 0.82 -16.55 -6.26
C THR A 103 -0.29 -16.17 -5.29
N VAL A 104 0.04 -15.61 -4.12
CA VAL A 104 -0.95 -15.03 -3.21
C VAL A 104 -1.79 -13.97 -3.92
N GLY A 105 -1.14 -13.06 -4.66
CA GLY A 105 -1.82 -12.02 -5.43
C GLY A 105 -2.77 -12.56 -6.50
N LYS A 106 -2.39 -13.62 -7.20
CA LYS A 106 -3.25 -14.29 -8.19
C LYS A 106 -4.49 -14.92 -7.54
N ILE A 107 -4.31 -15.60 -6.40
CA ILE A 107 -5.42 -16.20 -5.64
C ILE A 107 -6.41 -15.11 -5.21
N LEU A 108 -5.94 -14.03 -4.60
CA LEU A 108 -6.78 -12.92 -4.19
C LEU A 108 -7.50 -12.24 -5.36
N LYS A 109 -6.87 -12.17 -6.54
CA LYS A 109 -7.47 -11.60 -7.75
C LYS A 109 -8.61 -12.47 -8.29
N VAL A 110 -8.43 -13.79 -8.34
CA VAL A 110 -9.45 -14.74 -8.79
C VAL A 110 -10.68 -14.65 -7.90
N GLU A 111 -10.49 -14.52 -6.59
CA GLU A 111 -11.57 -14.40 -5.60
C GLU A 111 -12.14 -12.96 -5.46
N GLY A 112 -11.73 -12.03 -6.32
CA GLY A 112 -12.25 -10.67 -6.31
C GLY A 112 -11.84 -9.81 -5.11
N LEU A 113 -10.89 -10.29 -4.28
CA LEU A 113 -10.44 -9.64 -3.05
C LEU A 113 -9.32 -8.61 -3.28
N THR A 114 -9.02 -8.27 -4.52
CA THR A 114 -8.07 -7.20 -4.85
C THR A 114 -8.80 -5.87 -5.04
N ARG A 115 -8.21 -4.79 -4.52
CA ARG A 115 -8.76 -3.45 -4.75
C ARG A 115 -8.52 -3.04 -6.20
N LYS A 116 -9.54 -2.49 -6.86
CA LYS A 116 -9.39 -1.88 -8.18
C LYS A 116 -8.80 -0.47 -7.98
N TYR A 117 -7.50 -0.30 -8.16
CA TYR A 117 -6.89 1.01 -8.21
C TYR A 117 -6.78 1.50 -9.66
N HIS A 118 -7.23 2.73 -9.91
CA HIS A 118 -6.82 3.44 -11.11
C HIS A 118 -5.38 3.91 -10.91
N THR A 119 -4.43 3.27 -11.58
CA THR A 119 -3.06 3.75 -11.60
C THR A 119 -2.97 4.99 -12.48
N ARG A 120 -2.79 6.16 -11.89
CA ARG A 120 -2.22 7.29 -12.63
C ARG A 120 -0.75 6.96 -12.91
N LYS A 121 -0.36 6.88 -14.17
CA LYS A 121 1.06 6.87 -14.55
C LYS A 121 1.62 8.27 -14.29
N ILE A 122 2.24 8.44 -13.13
CA ILE A 122 3.04 9.61 -12.83
C ILE A 122 4.47 9.14 -12.96
N ASN A 123 5.16 9.57 -14.01
CA ASN A 123 6.59 9.35 -14.15
C ASN A 123 7.32 10.36 -13.26
N TYR A 124 7.47 10.03 -11.98
CA TYR A 124 8.41 10.72 -11.10
C TYR A 124 9.61 9.81 -10.89
N GLU A 125 10.76 10.30 -11.27
CA GLU A 125 12.03 9.80 -10.75
C GLU A 125 12.17 10.36 -9.33
N TYR A 126 11.68 9.62 -8.34
CA TYR A 126 11.74 10.04 -6.95
C TYR A 126 12.99 9.44 -6.32
N VAL A 127 14.04 10.24 -6.24
CA VAL A 127 15.23 9.90 -5.46
C VAL A 127 14.89 10.12 -3.98
N ARG A 128 14.79 9.04 -3.22
CA ARG A 128 14.53 9.08 -1.79
C ARG A 128 15.86 9.20 -1.07
N ALA A 129 16.01 10.23 -0.23
CA ALA A 129 17.13 10.30 0.69
C ALA A 129 17.13 9.08 1.63
N GLU A 130 18.28 8.49 1.86
CA GLU A 130 18.47 7.49 2.91
C GLU A 130 18.54 8.24 4.24
N LEU A 131 17.46 8.19 5.01
CA LEU A 131 17.34 8.83 6.31
C LEU A 131 17.49 7.80 7.42
N GLU A 132 18.01 8.25 8.54
CA GLU A 132 18.10 7.48 9.78
C GLU A 132 16.87 7.70 10.68
N PRO A 133 16.50 6.75 11.57
CA PRO A 133 15.44 6.95 12.53
C PRO A 133 15.64 8.20 13.40
N GLY A 134 14.65 9.07 13.44
CA GLY A 134 14.70 10.33 14.18
C GLY A 134 15.25 11.52 13.41
N GLU A 135 15.92 11.32 12.28
CA GLU A 135 16.47 12.41 11.47
C GLU A 135 15.37 13.36 10.97
N ILE A 136 14.20 12.82 10.54
CA ILE A 136 13.00 13.61 10.21
C ILE A 136 11.76 12.89 10.71
N VAL A 137 11.02 13.56 11.58
CA VAL A 137 9.69 13.14 12.03
C VAL A 137 8.64 14.08 11.43
N GLU A 138 7.76 13.56 10.56
CA GLU A 138 6.61 14.29 10.03
C GLU A 138 5.53 14.39 11.10
N VAL A 139 5.00 15.60 11.33
CA VAL A 139 3.89 15.84 12.27
C VAL A 139 2.74 16.53 11.54
N ASP A 140 1.54 16.01 11.75
CA ASP A 140 0.33 16.55 11.11
C ASP A 140 -0.90 16.35 12.01
N VAL A 141 -1.97 17.11 11.73
CA VAL A 141 -3.25 17.05 12.44
C VAL A 141 -4.39 16.82 11.46
N LYS A 142 -5.25 15.89 11.80
CA LYS A 142 -6.49 15.67 11.07
C LYS A 142 -7.69 15.63 12.02
N TYR A 143 -8.88 15.84 11.45
CA TYR A 143 -10.12 15.57 12.18
C TYR A 143 -10.27 14.08 12.44
N VAL A 144 -10.77 13.72 13.62
CA VAL A 144 -11.37 12.41 13.86
C VAL A 144 -12.64 12.34 13.00
N PRO A 145 -12.85 11.27 12.21
CA PRO A 145 -13.90 11.26 11.19
C PRO A 145 -15.32 11.47 11.73
N ASP A 146 -15.60 10.96 12.92
CA ASP A 146 -16.93 11.03 13.52
C ASP A 146 -16.89 11.88 14.80
N ASP A 147 -17.91 12.68 14.99
CA ASP A 147 -18.13 13.38 16.25
C ASP A 147 -18.43 12.37 17.38
N ILE A 148 -17.80 12.56 18.51
CA ILE A 148 -18.01 11.74 19.69
C ILE A 148 -18.76 12.58 20.72
N GLU A 149 -19.93 12.11 21.16
CA GLU A 149 -20.80 12.86 22.08
C GLU A 149 -21.16 14.26 21.55
N GLY A 150 -21.30 14.38 20.21
CA GLY A 150 -21.61 15.63 19.53
C GLY A 150 -20.47 16.65 19.53
N LYS A 151 -19.23 16.23 19.76
CA LYS A 151 -18.04 17.09 19.75
C LYS A 151 -17.01 16.59 18.74
N PRO A 152 -16.40 17.48 17.94
CA PRO A 152 -15.27 17.16 17.07
C PRO A 152 -13.99 16.95 17.92
N TYR A 153 -13.13 16.05 17.46
CA TYR A 153 -11.81 15.82 18.03
C TYR A 153 -10.74 15.84 16.93
N PHE A 154 -9.50 16.09 17.32
CA PHE A 154 -8.37 16.27 16.43
C PHE A 154 -7.30 15.22 16.73
N GLN A 155 -6.96 14.41 15.74
CA GLN A 155 -5.85 13.45 15.81
C GLN A 155 -4.56 14.15 15.41
N TYR A 156 -3.63 14.25 16.34
CA TYR A 156 -2.24 14.59 16.09
C TYR A 156 -1.46 13.29 15.81
N THR A 157 -0.63 13.32 14.80
CA THR A 157 0.17 12.17 14.36
C THR A 157 1.59 12.59 14.14
N ALA A 158 2.55 11.83 14.65
CA ALA A 158 3.97 11.92 14.35
C ALA A 158 4.42 10.62 13.69
N THR A 159 5.16 10.70 12.58
CA THR A 159 5.66 9.52 11.87
C THR A 159 7.11 9.75 11.47
N ASP A 160 8.00 8.86 11.91
CA ASP A 160 9.39 8.84 11.46
C ASP A 160 9.46 8.49 9.96
N VAL A 161 10.22 9.27 9.20
CA VAL A 161 10.32 9.09 7.74
C VAL A 161 11.12 7.86 7.37
N ALA A 162 12.16 7.52 8.13
CA ALA A 162 13.00 6.37 7.89
C ALA A 162 12.33 5.05 8.30
N GLY A 163 12.10 4.89 9.59
CA GLY A 163 11.64 3.64 10.22
C GLY A 163 10.13 3.46 10.24
N ARG A 164 9.33 4.46 9.84
CA ARG A 164 7.86 4.41 9.88
C ARG A 164 7.29 4.27 11.29
N TRP A 165 8.12 4.39 12.33
CA TRP A 165 7.64 4.45 13.69
C TRP A 165 6.63 5.59 13.83
N ARG A 166 5.57 5.34 14.61
CA ARG A 166 4.47 6.28 14.69
C ARG A 166 3.94 6.41 16.10
N TYR A 167 3.57 7.65 16.45
CA TYR A 167 2.76 7.96 17.61
C TYR A 167 1.58 8.83 17.19
N LEU A 168 0.38 8.55 17.71
CA LEU A 168 -0.79 9.38 17.52
C LEU A 168 -1.58 9.52 18.81
N LYS A 169 -2.27 10.67 18.94
CA LYS A 169 -3.13 11.00 20.06
C LYS A 169 -4.22 11.98 19.64
N ALA A 170 -5.42 11.87 20.25
CA ALA A 170 -6.50 12.82 20.02
C ALA A 170 -6.52 13.90 21.09
N TYR A 171 -6.95 15.10 20.68
CA TYR A 171 -7.19 16.26 21.54
C TYR A 171 -8.55 16.88 21.20
N GLY A 172 -9.16 17.58 22.17
CA GLY A 172 -10.44 18.28 21.95
C GLY A 172 -10.31 19.53 21.09
N GLU A 173 -9.10 20.06 20.93
CA GLU A 173 -8.86 21.31 20.22
C GLU A 173 -7.58 21.24 19.38
N GLN A 174 -7.61 21.93 18.24
CA GLN A 174 -6.44 22.13 17.38
C GLN A 174 -5.79 23.45 17.71
N THR A 175 -4.82 23.43 18.62
CA THR A 175 -4.13 24.63 19.14
C THR A 175 -2.61 24.46 19.13
N SER A 176 -1.88 25.59 19.14
CA SER A 176 -0.41 25.59 19.29
C SER A 176 0.03 24.98 20.62
N PHE A 177 -0.77 25.14 21.69
CA PHE A 177 -0.51 24.51 22.98
C PHE A 177 -0.50 22.98 22.87
N ASN A 178 -1.51 22.42 22.20
CA ASN A 178 -1.58 20.97 21.98
C ASN A 178 -0.47 20.46 21.04
N SER A 179 0.03 21.29 20.13
CA SER A 179 1.20 20.94 19.30
C SER A 179 2.45 20.77 20.15
N VAL A 180 2.72 21.69 21.08
CA VAL A 180 3.85 21.57 22.01
C VAL A 180 3.70 20.36 22.93
N ARG A 181 2.52 20.20 23.53
CA ARG A 181 2.23 19.05 24.37
C ARG A 181 2.42 17.73 23.63
N PHE A 182 1.94 17.65 22.39
CA PHE A 182 2.11 16.46 21.55
C PHE A 182 3.57 16.21 21.19
N ALA A 183 4.34 17.26 20.81
CA ALA A 183 5.75 17.14 20.51
C ALA A 183 6.56 16.63 21.72
N THR A 184 6.25 17.10 22.93
CA THR A 184 6.84 16.60 24.17
C THR A 184 6.54 15.11 24.38
N GLU A 185 5.28 14.71 24.22
CA GLU A 185 4.88 13.30 24.36
C GLU A 185 5.55 12.41 23.27
N VAL A 186 5.74 12.92 22.07
CA VAL A 186 6.46 12.20 20.98
C VAL A 186 7.92 12.00 21.36
N GLN A 187 8.59 13.04 21.86
CA GLN A 187 9.99 12.96 22.29
C GLN A 187 10.20 11.96 23.44
N GLU A 188 9.30 11.94 24.42
CA GLU A 188 9.34 11.00 25.55
C GLU A 188 9.13 9.53 25.13
N ARG A 189 8.41 9.29 24.03
CA ARG A 189 8.01 7.95 23.59
C ARG A 189 8.82 7.41 22.43
N ALA A 190 9.45 8.30 21.68
CA ALA A 190 10.26 7.89 20.54
C ALA A 190 11.45 7.03 21.02
N PRO A 191 11.70 5.87 20.40
CA PRO A 191 12.81 5.02 20.76
C PRO A 191 14.15 5.50 20.17
N PHE A 192 14.22 6.75 19.68
CA PHE A 192 15.37 7.40 19.07
C PHE A 192 15.36 8.90 19.40
N LYS A 193 16.52 9.54 19.25
CA LYS A 193 16.62 11.01 19.37
C LYS A 193 15.94 11.63 18.12
N ILE A 194 15.09 12.64 18.33
CA ILE A 194 14.49 13.41 17.25
C ILE A 194 15.41 14.57 16.92
N GLU A 195 15.90 14.62 15.67
CA GLU A 195 16.77 15.69 15.18
C GLU A 195 15.96 16.81 14.51
N ALA A 196 14.90 16.43 13.78
CA ALA A 196 14.04 17.40 13.13
C ALA A 196 12.58 16.98 13.13
N ILE A 197 11.70 17.97 13.25
CA ILE A 197 10.24 17.86 13.03
C ILE A 197 9.91 18.59 11.74
N LYS A 198 9.09 17.96 10.88
CA LYS A 198 8.57 18.55 9.67
C LYS A 198 7.04 18.64 9.74
N THR A 199 6.49 19.83 9.54
CA THR A 199 5.03 20.10 9.61
C THR A 199 4.54 20.79 8.33
N ASP A 200 3.22 20.86 8.20
CA ASP A 200 2.59 21.73 7.24
C ASP A 200 2.66 23.22 7.70
N ASN A 201 2.08 24.11 6.90
CA ASN A 201 2.07 25.56 7.15
C ASN A 201 0.84 26.03 7.92
N HIS A 202 0.13 25.14 8.60
CA HIS A 202 -1.06 25.50 9.37
C HIS A 202 -0.71 26.29 10.64
N ALA A 203 -1.61 27.17 11.07
CA ALA A 203 -1.44 28.02 12.26
C ALA A 203 -1.19 27.25 13.57
N THR A 204 -1.53 25.99 13.60
CA THR A 204 -1.25 25.07 14.71
C THR A 204 0.25 24.83 14.92
N PHE A 205 1.05 24.98 13.85
CA PHE A 205 2.48 24.67 13.85
C PHE A 205 3.37 25.87 13.60
N THR A 206 2.86 26.94 12.96
CA THR A 206 3.68 28.09 12.60
C THR A 206 2.89 29.40 12.55
N ASN A 207 3.57 30.51 12.88
CA ASN A 207 3.05 31.87 12.67
C ASN A 207 3.44 32.45 11.30
N LYS A 208 4.28 31.78 10.53
CA LYS A 208 4.92 32.33 9.33
C LYS A 208 3.94 32.84 8.27
N TYR A 209 2.79 32.21 8.15
CA TYR A 209 1.78 32.52 7.13
C TYR A 209 0.46 33.04 7.71
N THR A 210 0.40 33.26 9.00
CA THR A 210 -0.75 33.83 9.67
C THR A 210 -0.50 35.31 9.97
N GLY A 211 -1.56 36.12 10.14
CA GLY A 211 -1.43 37.49 10.51
C GLY A 211 -0.73 37.75 11.86
N TYR A 212 -0.57 36.72 12.66
CA TYR A 212 0.07 36.74 13.99
C TYR A 212 1.60 36.81 13.96
N ALA A 213 2.25 36.60 12.82
CA ALA A 213 3.69 36.76 12.68
C ALA A 213 4.17 38.23 12.82
N LYS A 214 3.25 39.16 12.67
CA LYS A 214 3.56 40.60 12.81
C LYS A 214 3.64 40.97 14.29
N SER A 215 4.84 41.16 14.78
CA SER A 215 5.14 41.80 16.06
C SER A 215 4.99 43.32 15.92
N ALA A 216 4.81 44.03 17.04
CA ALA A 216 4.92 45.49 17.08
C ALA A 216 6.32 45.95 16.68
N ASP A 217 7.35 45.13 16.88
CA ASP A 217 8.71 45.30 16.40
C ASP A 217 8.97 44.40 15.19
N PRO A 218 9.18 44.93 13.97
CA PRO A 218 9.49 44.15 12.77
C PRO A 218 10.79 43.32 12.87
N LEU A 219 11.71 43.70 13.76
CA LEU A 219 12.99 43.03 13.98
C LEU A 219 12.85 41.83 14.93
N GLN A 220 11.73 41.71 15.63
CA GLN A 220 11.44 40.60 16.55
C GLN A 220 10.08 39.96 16.21
N PRO A 221 10.01 39.10 15.19
CA PRO A 221 8.78 38.40 14.87
C PRO A 221 8.35 37.52 16.06
N ARG A 222 7.04 37.42 16.30
CA ARG A 222 6.54 36.48 17.31
C ARG A 222 6.87 35.05 16.91
N LEU A 223 7.68 34.38 17.71
CA LEU A 223 7.94 32.95 17.55
C LEU A 223 6.69 32.14 17.87
N HIS A 224 6.49 31.08 17.15
CA HIS A 224 5.41 30.13 17.45
C HIS A 224 5.83 29.27 18.66
N PRO A 225 4.92 28.87 19.56
CA PRO A 225 5.27 28.02 20.71
C PRO A 225 6.01 26.73 20.33
N LEU A 226 5.68 26.13 19.18
CA LEU A 226 6.39 24.94 18.68
C LEU A 226 7.84 25.27 18.26
N ASP A 227 8.08 26.45 17.66
CA ASP A 227 9.46 26.85 17.29
C ASP A 227 10.31 27.06 18.55
N ILE A 228 9.73 27.67 19.61
CA ILE A 228 10.39 27.84 20.91
C ILE A 228 10.70 26.48 21.54
N TRP A 229 9.75 25.55 21.51
CA TRP A 229 9.95 24.20 22.01
C TRP A 229 11.05 23.47 21.24
N CYS A 230 11.08 23.59 19.92
CA CYS A 230 12.10 23.00 19.07
C CYS A 230 13.48 23.54 19.40
N GLU A 231 13.63 24.87 19.57
CA GLU A 231 14.88 25.50 19.96
C GLU A 231 15.37 25.02 21.33
N GLN A 232 14.47 24.94 22.32
CA GLN A 232 14.79 24.47 23.68
C GLN A 232 15.21 23.00 23.74
N ASN A 233 14.76 22.19 22.79
CA ASN A 233 15.04 20.74 22.73
C ASN A 233 16.08 20.37 21.66
N GLU A 234 16.77 21.33 21.06
CA GLU A 234 17.75 21.14 19.98
C GLU A 234 17.16 20.38 18.77
N VAL A 235 15.87 20.61 18.47
CA VAL A 235 15.16 20.00 17.35
C VAL A 235 14.99 21.03 16.22
N THR A 236 15.33 20.68 15.00
CA THR A 236 15.13 21.55 13.84
C THR A 236 13.64 21.49 13.39
N HIS A 237 13.00 22.65 13.20
CA HIS A 237 11.64 22.70 12.67
C HIS A 237 11.65 23.03 11.17
N TYR A 238 11.21 22.08 10.34
CA TYR A 238 11.02 22.27 8.90
C TYR A 238 9.55 22.45 8.53
N LEU A 239 9.29 23.41 7.65
CA LEU A 239 7.98 23.61 7.04
C LEU A 239 8.01 23.09 5.61
N ILE A 240 6.93 22.43 5.16
CA ILE A 240 6.78 22.08 3.75
C ILE A 240 6.65 23.35 2.90
N ASP A 241 7.04 23.28 1.64
CA ASP A 241 6.82 24.37 0.68
C ASP A 241 5.32 24.61 0.47
N ARG A 242 4.96 25.88 0.27
CA ARG A 242 3.55 26.23 -0.02
C ARG A 242 3.07 25.54 -1.28
N GLY A 243 1.90 24.88 -1.18
CA GLY A 243 1.29 24.18 -2.31
C GLY A 243 1.96 22.86 -2.69
N LYS A 244 2.88 22.33 -1.87
CA LYS A 244 3.52 21.02 -2.10
C LYS A 244 3.18 19.99 -1.01
N PRO A 245 1.92 19.56 -0.88
CA PRO A 245 1.51 18.59 0.14
C PRO A 245 2.25 17.25 0.01
N ALA A 246 2.72 16.90 -1.19
CA ALA A 246 3.48 15.68 -1.43
C ALA A 246 4.75 15.55 -0.58
N GLN A 247 5.27 16.67 -0.02
CA GLN A 247 6.40 16.67 0.89
C GLN A 247 6.09 16.04 2.26
N ASN A 248 4.79 15.91 2.62
CA ASN A 248 4.30 15.18 3.81
C ASN A 248 3.72 13.80 3.46
N GLY A 249 4.19 13.18 2.39
CA GLY A 249 3.61 11.96 1.85
C GLY A 249 3.70 10.73 2.77
N THR A 250 4.60 10.71 3.76
CA THR A 250 4.71 9.60 4.71
C THR A 250 3.54 9.60 5.69
N ILE A 251 3.27 10.77 6.28
CA ILE A 251 2.18 10.91 7.24
C ILE A 251 0.80 10.83 6.57
N GLU A 252 0.64 11.37 5.36
CA GLU A 252 -0.61 11.23 4.60
C GLU A 252 -0.97 9.77 4.32
N ARG A 253 0.04 8.94 4.02
CA ARG A 253 -0.14 7.49 3.85
C ARG A 253 -0.53 6.82 5.16
N SER A 254 0.06 7.25 6.27
CA SER A 254 -0.31 6.81 7.61
C SER A 254 -1.77 7.14 7.93
N HIS A 255 -2.22 8.36 7.65
CA HIS A 255 -3.61 8.78 7.83
C HIS A 255 -4.61 7.94 7.03
N ARG A 256 -4.23 7.52 5.81
CA ARG A 256 -5.06 6.58 5.02
C ARG A 256 -5.17 5.22 5.70
N SER A 257 -4.08 4.73 6.28
CA SER A 257 -4.11 3.47 7.04
C SER A 257 -4.98 3.58 8.29
N ASP A 258 -4.93 4.73 8.98
CA ASP A 258 -5.80 5.01 10.11
C ASP A 258 -7.27 4.99 9.70
N GLN A 259 -7.62 5.68 8.61
CA GLN A 259 -9.00 5.70 8.12
C GLN A 259 -9.51 4.29 7.85
N GLN A 260 -8.79 3.53 7.02
CA GLN A 260 -9.24 2.22 6.52
C GLN A 260 -9.20 1.09 7.54
N THR A 261 -8.27 1.16 8.50
CA THR A 261 -8.02 0.03 9.40
C THR A 261 -8.45 0.30 10.83
N PHE A 262 -8.46 1.56 11.23
CA PHE A 262 -8.86 1.94 12.58
C PHE A 262 -10.24 2.58 12.61
N TYR A 263 -10.47 3.72 11.92
CA TYR A 263 -11.73 4.43 12.00
C TYR A 263 -12.90 3.71 11.32
N ASP A 264 -12.74 3.23 10.10
CA ASP A 264 -13.81 2.52 9.36
C ASP A 264 -14.27 1.21 10.05
N ARG A 265 -13.54 0.76 11.08
CA ARG A 265 -13.80 -0.51 11.78
C ARG A 265 -14.18 -0.36 13.26
N ASN A 266 -14.15 0.85 13.79
CA ASN A 266 -14.42 1.10 15.19
C ASN A 266 -15.39 2.25 15.34
N THR A 267 -16.26 2.13 16.32
CA THR A 267 -17.11 3.21 16.83
C THR A 267 -16.66 3.59 18.22
N PHE A 268 -16.70 4.86 18.56
CA PHE A 268 -16.21 5.38 19.85
C PHE A 268 -17.35 5.94 20.65
N LYS A 269 -17.50 5.47 21.89
CA LYS A 269 -18.60 5.84 22.78
C LYS A 269 -18.29 7.11 23.60
N SER A 270 -17.02 7.38 23.86
CA SER A 270 -16.54 8.54 24.60
C SER A 270 -15.11 8.91 24.15
N PHE A 271 -14.65 10.08 24.56
CA PHE A 271 -13.27 10.50 24.31
C PHE A 271 -12.23 9.56 24.97
N GLU A 272 -12.49 9.10 26.17
CA GLU A 272 -11.63 8.14 26.89
C GLU A 272 -11.57 6.80 26.14
N HIS A 273 -12.68 6.36 25.57
CA HIS A 273 -12.72 5.15 24.74
C HIS A 273 -11.88 5.33 23.48
N LEU A 274 -11.98 6.49 22.78
CA LEU A 274 -11.12 6.81 21.64
C LEU A 274 -9.64 6.77 22.06
N GLN A 275 -9.26 7.44 23.16
CA GLN A 275 -7.88 7.49 23.65
C GLN A 275 -7.34 6.10 23.97
N TYR A 276 -8.14 5.26 24.61
CA TYR A 276 -7.79 3.87 24.89
C TYR A 276 -7.54 3.07 23.62
N ARG A 277 -8.44 3.16 22.64
CA ARG A 277 -8.31 2.47 21.35
C ARG A 277 -7.11 2.97 20.54
N MET A 278 -6.81 4.26 20.59
CA MET A 278 -5.63 4.83 19.96
C MET A 278 -4.32 4.32 20.55
N ARG A 279 -4.25 4.12 21.87
CA ARG A 279 -3.06 3.51 22.50
C ARG A 279 -2.82 2.09 21.98
N LEU A 280 -3.86 1.27 21.90
CA LEU A 280 -3.75 -0.07 21.31
C LEU A 280 -3.37 -0.02 19.84
N TRP A 281 -3.91 0.96 19.10
CA TRP A 281 -3.60 1.14 17.69
C TRP A 281 -2.15 1.57 17.46
N ASN A 282 -1.57 2.42 18.30
CA ASN A 282 -0.15 2.77 18.25
C ASN A 282 0.75 1.54 18.41
N MET A 283 0.46 0.69 19.40
CA MET A 283 1.22 -0.55 19.63
C MET A 283 1.10 -1.48 18.41
N TYR A 284 -0.12 -1.76 17.97
CA TYR A 284 -0.36 -2.62 16.81
C TYR A 284 0.30 -2.11 15.54
N TYR A 285 0.24 -0.80 15.26
CA TYR A 285 0.83 -0.23 14.06
C TYR A 285 2.35 -0.37 14.03
N ASN A 286 3.01 -0.15 15.16
CA ASN A 286 4.47 -0.23 15.25
C ASN A 286 5.00 -1.68 15.23
N ASP A 287 4.11 -2.66 15.43
CA ASP A 287 4.40 -4.09 15.27
C ASP A 287 3.79 -4.69 13.99
N LEU A 288 3.33 -3.83 13.05
CA LEU A 288 2.79 -4.27 11.77
C LEU A 288 3.86 -4.21 10.68
N GLU A 289 3.95 -5.27 9.86
CA GLU A 289 4.90 -5.32 8.74
C GLU A 289 4.62 -4.21 7.71
N HIS A 290 5.67 -3.50 7.31
CA HIS A 290 5.60 -2.44 6.32
C HIS A 290 6.26 -2.83 4.99
N CYS A 291 5.53 -2.65 3.87
CA CYS A 291 6.08 -2.88 2.54
C CYS A 291 7.31 -2.00 2.26
N GLY A 292 7.33 -0.77 2.79
CA GLY A 292 8.45 0.16 2.63
C GLY A 292 9.68 -0.17 3.50
N LEU A 293 9.56 -1.15 4.41
CA LEU A 293 10.64 -1.66 5.26
C LEU A 293 10.99 -3.12 4.92
N ASN A 294 10.60 -3.59 3.73
CA ASN A 294 10.84 -4.95 3.26
C ASN A 294 10.30 -6.03 4.22
N GLY A 295 9.12 -5.80 4.80
CA GLY A 295 8.46 -6.73 5.70
C GLY A 295 8.84 -6.60 7.16
N ARG A 296 9.80 -5.74 7.52
CA ARG A 296 10.08 -5.43 8.92
C ARG A 296 8.98 -4.54 9.50
N THR A 297 8.77 -4.67 10.79
CA THR A 297 7.95 -3.73 11.56
C THR A 297 8.74 -2.46 11.89
N PRO A 298 8.10 -1.32 12.18
CA PRO A 298 8.78 -0.13 12.67
C PRO A 298 9.66 -0.40 13.90
N ASN A 299 9.17 -1.18 14.86
CA ASN A 299 9.91 -1.52 16.07
C ASN A 299 11.14 -2.39 15.77
N GLU A 300 11.03 -3.37 14.85
CA GLU A 300 12.17 -4.17 14.38
C GLU A 300 13.20 -3.29 13.69
N PHE A 301 12.79 -2.40 12.80
CA PHE A 301 13.67 -1.52 12.06
C PHE A 301 14.49 -0.60 12.99
N VAL A 302 13.84 0.01 13.97
CA VAL A 302 14.52 0.90 14.93
C VAL A 302 15.48 0.10 15.82
N ARG A 303 15.08 -1.08 16.29
CA ARG A 303 15.93 -1.95 17.10
C ARG A 303 17.18 -2.40 16.33
N ASP A 304 17.02 -2.83 15.07
CA ASP A 304 18.13 -3.24 14.21
C ASP A 304 19.11 -2.08 13.98
N TYR A 305 18.57 -0.86 13.78
CA TYR A 305 19.39 0.34 13.66
C TYR A 305 20.19 0.64 14.93
N GLN A 306 19.57 0.54 16.10
CA GLN A 306 20.25 0.75 17.39
C GLN A 306 21.35 -0.28 17.68
N LEU A 307 21.22 -1.51 17.19
CA LEU A 307 22.24 -2.55 17.30
C LEU A 307 23.47 -2.24 16.42
N ILE A 308 23.25 -1.64 15.24
CA ILE A 308 24.30 -1.27 14.29
C ILE A 308 25.00 0.03 14.73
N LYS A 309 24.23 1.00 15.19
CA LYS A 309 24.71 2.29 15.71
C LYS A 309 24.21 2.46 17.15
N PRO A 310 24.89 1.87 18.14
CA PRO A 310 24.48 2.06 19.53
C PRO A 310 24.52 3.56 19.87
N PRO A 311 23.54 4.06 20.64
CA PRO A 311 23.53 5.45 21.07
C PRO A 311 24.87 5.76 21.74
N TYR A 312 25.48 6.88 21.35
CA TYR A 312 26.71 7.32 21.99
C TYR A 312 26.49 7.42 23.51
N VAL A 313 27.08 6.50 24.26
CA VAL A 313 27.19 6.65 25.69
C VAL A 313 28.21 7.75 25.88
N CYS A 314 27.77 8.97 26.19
CA CYS A 314 28.66 10.01 26.65
C CYS A 314 29.36 9.47 27.91
N ALA A 315 30.67 9.23 27.82
CA ALA A 315 31.53 8.86 28.93
C ALA A 315 31.74 10.08 29.83
#